data_7c7a7b1cfbe967d56983f24cb81c4e0a
#
_entry.id   7c7a7b1cfbe967d56983f24cb81c4e0a
#
_cell.length_a   1.000
_cell.length_b   1.000
_cell.length_c   1.000
_cell.angle_alpha   90.00
_cell.angle_beta   90.00
_cell.angle_gamma   90.00
#
_symmetry.space_group_name_H-M   'P 1'
#
loop_
_entity.id
_entity.type
_entity.pdbx_description
1 polymer ?
#
loop_
_entity_poly.entity_id
_entity_poly.type
_entity_poly.pdbx_seq_one_letter_code
_entity_poly.pdbx_strand_id
1 'polypeptide(L)'
;PRFIVDLNAAFPVALTVIDGISAIQTAEGWWNGSMVSVTRPGLLIAGLNPICTDAVAAAVMGFNPDAPDRTHPFANGTNYLAMARQKGMGENRLDHLEIGGIGLEKARFEYQPTYQRIHG
;
A
#
# COMPACT_ATOMS: atom_id res chain seq x y z
N PRO A 1 -9.23 -9.19 -4.57
CA PRO A 1 -8.91 -7.85 -5.09
C PRO A 1 -10.12 -7.13 -5.70
N ARG A 2 -10.89 -7.79 -6.60
CA ARG A 2 -12.04 -7.17 -7.27
C ARG A 2 -13.08 -6.62 -6.29
N PHE A 3 -13.41 -7.37 -5.24
CA PHE A 3 -14.37 -6.92 -4.22
C PHE A 3 -13.97 -5.59 -3.56
N ILE A 4 -12.66 -5.42 -3.25
CA ILE A 4 -12.14 -4.18 -2.66
C ILE A 4 -12.36 -3.00 -3.62
N VAL A 5 -12.08 -3.19 -4.90
CA VAL A 5 -12.27 -2.16 -5.94
C VAL A 5 -13.74 -1.81 -6.12
N ASP A 6 -14.62 -2.82 -6.19
CA ASP A 6 -16.06 -2.63 -6.34
C ASP A 6 -16.68 -1.93 -5.12
N LEU A 7 -16.21 -2.26 -3.90
CA LEU A 7 -16.63 -1.61 -2.67
C LEU A 7 -16.24 -0.13 -2.64
N ASN A 8 -15.00 0.20 -3.01
CA ASN A 8 -14.56 1.60 -3.10
C ASN A 8 -15.29 2.38 -4.19
N ALA A 9 -15.68 1.73 -5.28
CA ALA A 9 -16.50 2.36 -6.32
C ALA A 9 -17.92 2.71 -5.81
N ALA A 10 -18.48 1.86 -4.94
CA ALA A 10 -19.82 2.06 -4.39
C ALA A 10 -19.88 3.12 -3.27
N PHE A 11 -18.78 3.32 -2.55
CA PHE A 11 -18.71 4.25 -1.41
C PHE A 11 -17.59 5.28 -1.63
N PRO A 12 -17.91 6.45 -2.22
CA PRO A 12 -16.92 7.51 -2.46
C PRO A 12 -16.26 7.98 -1.15
N VAL A 13 -14.95 8.05 -1.16
CA VAL A 13 -14.14 8.51 -0.01
C VAL A 13 -13.62 9.91 -0.30
N ALA A 14 -13.88 10.86 0.58
CA ALA A 14 -13.45 12.26 0.42
C ALA A 14 -12.05 12.52 0.95
N LEU A 15 -11.60 11.73 1.94
CA LEU A 15 -10.27 11.83 2.55
C LEU A 15 -9.83 10.46 3.05
N THR A 16 -8.61 10.09 2.73
CA THR A 16 -7.94 8.90 3.28
C THR A 16 -6.78 9.34 4.15
N VAL A 17 -6.67 8.78 5.35
CA VAL A 17 -5.52 8.97 6.23
C VAL A 17 -5.00 7.61 6.64
N ILE A 18 -3.72 7.37 6.43
CA ILE A 18 -3.02 6.15 6.81
C ILE A 18 -2.11 6.46 7.99
N ASP A 19 -2.35 5.79 9.11
CA ASP A 19 -1.49 5.84 10.29
C ASP A 19 -0.31 4.87 10.11
N GLY A 20 0.88 5.44 9.92
CA GLY A 20 2.15 4.74 9.85
C GLY A 20 3.09 5.12 11.00
N ILE A 21 2.57 5.63 12.13
CA ILE A 21 3.39 5.97 13.30
C ILE A 21 4.03 4.71 13.88
N SER A 22 3.22 3.68 14.07
CA SER A 22 3.68 2.36 14.49
C SER A 22 2.88 1.31 13.71
N ALA A 23 3.58 0.36 13.13
CA ALA A 23 2.98 -0.66 12.28
C ALA A 23 3.56 -2.04 12.59
N ILE A 24 2.89 -3.06 12.11
CA ILE A 24 3.39 -4.44 12.14
C ILE A 24 3.76 -4.88 10.72
N GLN A 25 4.74 -5.73 10.65
CA GLN A 25 5.16 -6.36 9.39
C GLN A 25 5.34 -7.86 9.60
N THR A 26 5.46 -8.59 8.52
CA THR A 26 5.69 -10.05 8.50
C THR A 26 4.49 -10.91 8.89
N ALA A 27 3.44 -10.35 9.49
CA ALA A 27 2.19 -11.03 9.80
C ALA A 27 1.04 -10.02 9.95
N GLU A 28 -0.19 -10.50 9.91
CA GLU A 28 -1.40 -9.66 9.91
C GLU A 28 -1.84 -9.18 11.28
N GLY A 29 -1.30 -9.72 12.36
CA GLY A 29 -1.70 -9.33 13.71
C GLY A 29 -1.05 -10.15 14.81
N TRP A 30 -1.25 -9.73 16.05
CA TRP A 30 -0.64 -10.32 17.25
C TRP A 30 -0.94 -11.82 17.45
N TRP A 31 -2.02 -12.32 16.85
CA TRP A 31 -2.38 -13.74 16.87
C TRP A 31 -1.38 -14.64 16.10
N ASN A 32 -0.50 -14.06 15.32
CA ASN A 32 0.57 -14.79 14.63
C ASN A 32 1.85 -14.97 15.49
N GLY A 33 1.81 -14.57 16.75
CA GLY A 33 2.89 -14.83 17.72
C GLY A 33 4.25 -14.30 17.28
N SER A 34 5.26 -15.15 17.27
CA SER A 34 6.66 -14.78 16.97
C SER A 34 6.92 -14.33 15.53
N MET A 35 5.95 -14.47 14.63
CA MET A 35 6.07 -13.97 13.25
C MET A 35 5.80 -12.47 13.15
N VAL A 36 5.23 -11.84 14.19
CA VAL A 36 4.95 -10.40 14.21
C VAL A 36 6.22 -9.62 14.52
N SER A 37 6.50 -8.64 13.70
CA SER A 37 7.58 -7.65 13.94
C SER A 37 6.97 -6.25 13.95
N VAL A 38 7.23 -5.51 15.03
CA VAL A 38 6.80 -4.10 15.14
C VAL A 38 7.84 -3.21 14.49
N THR A 39 7.36 -2.27 13.70
CA THR A 39 8.18 -1.23 13.07
C THR A 39 7.59 0.15 13.37
N ARG A 40 8.41 1.20 13.29
CA ARG A 40 8.00 2.57 13.61
C ARG A 40 8.45 3.54 12.53
N PRO A 41 7.74 3.58 11.39
CA PRO A 41 8.04 4.55 10.34
C PRO A 41 7.87 6.01 10.79
N GLY A 42 6.96 6.27 11.74
CA GLY A 42 6.72 7.61 12.27
C GLY A 42 6.05 8.55 11.27
N LEU A 43 5.19 8.03 10.41
CA LEU A 43 4.59 8.74 9.28
C LEU A 43 3.07 8.80 9.39
N LEU A 44 2.49 9.87 8.84
CA LEU A 44 1.09 9.94 8.44
C LEU A 44 1.05 10.21 6.94
N ILE A 45 0.21 9.48 6.22
CA ILE A 45 -0.01 9.66 4.78
C ILE A 45 -1.48 10.03 4.60
N ALA A 46 -1.75 11.14 3.89
CA ALA A 46 -3.12 11.58 3.63
C ALA A 46 -3.30 11.94 2.16
N GLY A 47 -4.49 11.69 1.63
CA GLY A 47 -4.82 12.05 0.26
C GLY A 47 -6.32 12.07 0.00
N LEU A 48 -6.74 12.82 -1.01
CA LEU A 48 -8.14 13.00 -1.39
C LEU A 48 -8.67 11.83 -2.25
N ASN A 49 -7.77 10.98 -2.74
CA ASN A 49 -8.14 9.81 -3.53
C ASN A 49 -7.55 8.55 -2.89
N PRO A 50 -8.36 7.55 -2.52
CA PRO A 50 -7.88 6.36 -1.81
C PRO A 50 -6.90 5.52 -2.62
N ILE A 51 -7.07 5.44 -3.95
CA ILE A 51 -6.18 4.65 -4.82
C ILE A 51 -4.81 5.31 -4.92
N CYS A 52 -4.77 6.64 -5.12
CA CYS A 52 -3.53 7.40 -5.14
C CYS A 52 -2.81 7.33 -3.78
N THR A 53 -3.55 7.42 -2.68
CA THR A 53 -3.00 7.35 -1.32
C THR A 53 -2.41 5.98 -1.02
N ASP A 54 -3.09 4.90 -1.41
CA ASP A 54 -2.59 3.53 -1.28
C ASP A 54 -1.35 3.28 -2.14
N ALA A 55 -1.30 3.85 -3.35
CA ALA A 55 -0.11 3.74 -4.20
C ALA A 55 1.12 4.40 -3.57
N VAL A 56 0.94 5.59 -2.98
CA VAL A 56 2.01 6.28 -2.23
C VAL A 56 2.41 5.46 -0.99
N ALA A 57 1.45 4.92 -0.25
CA ALA A 57 1.74 4.08 0.92
C ALA A 57 2.54 2.83 0.54
N ALA A 58 2.16 2.14 -0.55
CA ALA A 58 2.92 1.00 -1.07
C ALA A 58 4.37 1.39 -1.40
N ALA A 59 4.57 2.53 -2.05
CA ALA A 59 5.90 3.04 -2.38
C ALA A 59 6.72 3.43 -1.14
N VAL A 60 6.10 4.04 -0.14
CA VAL A 60 6.73 4.33 1.17
C VAL A 60 7.20 3.04 1.84
N MET A 61 6.42 1.96 1.73
CA MET A 61 6.78 0.64 2.24
C MET A 61 7.86 -0.09 1.42
N GLY A 62 8.37 0.51 0.34
CA GLY A 62 9.39 -0.07 -0.53
C GLY A 62 8.83 -0.95 -1.66
N PHE A 63 7.52 -0.96 -1.86
CA PHE A 63 6.86 -1.77 -2.89
C PHE A 63 6.59 -0.96 -4.16
N ASN A 64 6.55 -1.64 -5.31
CA ASN A 64 6.14 -1.02 -6.56
C ASN A 64 4.61 -1.09 -6.72
N PRO A 65 3.88 0.04 -6.63
CA PRO A 65 2.42 0.04 -6.77
C PRO A 65 1.93 -0.26 -8.20
N ASP A 66 2.80 -0.14 -9.20
CA ASP A 66 2.50 -0.47 -10.60
C ASP A 66 3.06 -1.83 -11.04
N ALA A 67 3.45 -2.68 -10.09
CA ALA A 67 3.94 -4.02 -10.41
C ALA A 67 2.87 -4.86 -11.11
N PRO A 68 3.24 -5.70 -12.09
CA PRO A 68 2.31 -6.59 -12.76
C PRO A 68 1.63 -7.59 -11.81
N ASP A 69 0.48 -8.11 -12.22
CA ASP A 69 -0.17 -9.23 -11.54
C ASP A 69 0.78 -10.39 -11.33
N ARG A 70 0.64 -11.07 -10.20
CA ARG A 70 1.46 -12.24 -9.83
C ARG A 70 2.96 -11.96 -9.72
N THR A 71 3.33 -10.69 -9.58
CA THR A 71 4.69 -10.27 -9.22
C THR A 71 4.66 -9.52 -7.88
N HIS A 72 5.80 -9.45 -7.20
CA HIS A 72 5.89 -8.72 -5.94
C HIS A 72 5.50 -7.23 -6.11
N PRO A 73 4.64 -6.65 -5.24
CA PRO A 73 4.04 -7.19 -4.01
C PRO A 73 2.74 -8.00 -4.23
N PHE A 74 2.24 -8.12 -5.45
CA PHE A 74 0.99 -8.82 -5.77
C PHE A 74 1.20 -10.29 -6.13
N ALA A 75 2.20 -10.93 -5.54
CA ALA A 75 2.67 -12.28 -5.92
C ALA A 75 1.56 -13.34 -5.96
N ASN A 76 0.57 -13.25 -5.08
CA ASN A 76 -0.52 -14.22 -4.96
C ASN A 76 -1.83 -13.76 -5.63
N GLY A 77 -1.79 -12.72 -6.45
CA GLY A 77 -3.04 -12.20 -7.01
C GLY A 77 -2.88 -11.10 -8.04
N THR A 78 -3.95 -10.34 -8.17
CA THR A 78 -4.08 -9.22 -9.09
C THR A 78 -3.71 -7.91 -8.38
N ASN A 79 -3.05 -7.03 -9.09
CA ASN A 79 -2.81 -5.66 -8.66
C ASN A 79 -4.14 -4.88 -8.64
N TYR A 80 -4.72 -4.74 -7.44
CA TYR A 80 -6.00 -4.04 -7.27
C TYR A 80 -5.90 -2.53 -7.55
N LEU A 81 -4.72 -1.92 -7.38
CA LEU A 81 -4.48 -0.51 -7.71
C LEU A 81 -4.54 -0.29 -9.23
N ALA A 82 -3.89 -1.16 -10.01
CA ALA A 82 -3.97 -1.13 -11.46
C ALA A 82 -5.40 -1.40 -11.97
N MET A 83 -6.12 -2.31 -11.31
CA MET A 83 -7.53 -2.58 -11.62
C MET A 83 -8.41 -1.34 -11.35
N ALA A 84 -8.20 -0.65 -10.23
CA ALA A 84 -8.92 0.58 -9.90
C ALA A 84 -8.59 1.71 -10.88
N ARG A 85 -7.33 1.85 -11.28
CA ARG A 85 -6.91 2.80 -12.33
C ARG A 85 -7.64 2.53 -13.66
N GLN A 86 -7.71 1.28 -14.10
CA GLN A 86 -8.42 0.91 -15.33
C GLN A 86 -9.91 1.28 -15.29
N LYS A 87 -10.49 1.34 -14.11
CA LYS A 87 -11.88 1.82 -13.90
C LYS A 87 -11.99 3.34 -13.74
N GLY A 88 -10.90 4.09 -13.86
CA GLY A 88 -10.89 5.55 -13.71
C GLY A 88 -11.06 6.04 -12.28
N MET A 89 -10.77 5.20 -11.27
CA MET A 89 -10.98 5.51 -9.86
C MET A 89 -9.80 6.26 -9.20
N GLY A 90 -8.66 6.32 -9.87
CA GLY A 90 -7.44 6.95 -9.37
C GLY A 90 -6.22 6.53 -10.18
N GLU A 91 -5.03 6.82 -9.65
CA GLU A 91 -3.75 6.54 -10.32
C GLU A 91 -2.82 5.77 -9.37
N ASN A 92 -2.09 4.79 -9.89
CA ASN A 92 -1.10 4.03 -9.13
C ASN A 92 0.34 4.17 -9.66
N ARG A 93 0.54 4.91 -10.75
CA ARG A 93 1.87 5.23 -11.26
C ARG A 93 2.37 6.51 -10.59
N LEU A 94 3.48 6.40 -9.87
CA LEU A 94 4.01 7.47 -9.02
C LEU A 94 4.42 8.74 -9.78
N ASP A 95 4.88 8.59 -11.02
CA ASP A 95 5.25 9.69 -11.90
C ASP A 95 4.06 10.54 -12.38
N HIS A 96 2.84 10.05 -12.15
CA HIS A 96 1.59 10.74 -12.44
C HIS A 96 0.92 11.33 -11.20
N LEU A 97 1.56 11.23 -10.01
CA LEU A 97 1.03 11.71 -8.75
C LEU A 97 1.76 12.96 -8.27
N GLU A 98 1.01 13.90 -7.74
CA GLU A 98 1.57 15.01 -6.97
C GLU A 98 1.70 14.60 -5.50
N ILE A 99 2.94 14.52 -5.01
CA ILE A 99 3.26 14.09 -3.65
C ILE A 99 3.93 15.26 -2.91
N GLY A 100 3.24 15.77 -1.89
CA GLY A 100 3.70 16.88 -1.06
C GLY A 100 4.29 16.42 0.29
N GLY A 101 4.70 17.38 1.10
CA GLY A 101 5.24 17.12 2.44
C GLY A 101 6.72 16.79 2.42
N ILE A 102 7.14 15.77 3.20
CA ILE A 102 8.56 15.42 3.34
C ILE A 102 9.18 14.76 2.09
N GLY A 103 8.35 14.41 1.12
CA GLY A 103 8.75 13.72 -0.11
C GLY A 103 8.95 12.22 0.07
N LEU A 104 8.75 11.48 -1.03
CA LEU A 104 8.74 10.01 -1.03
C LEU A 104 10.09 9.41 -0.57
N GLU A 105 11.20 9.95 -1.04
CA GLU A 105 12.54 9.45 -0.70
C GLU A 105 12.85 9.51 0.80
N LYS A 106 12.41 10.58 1.48
CA LYS A 106 12.59 10.73 2.93
C LYS A 106 11.58 9.93 3.74
N ALA A 107 10.38 9.72 3.17
CA ALA A 107 9.32 8.94 3.80
C ALA A 107 9.55 7.43 3.71
N ARG A 108 10.40 6.98 2.79
CA ARG A 108 10.61 5.56 2.49
C ARG A 108 11.08 4.79 3.71
N PHE A 109 10.36 3.71 3.99
CA PHE A 109 10.64 2.76 5.06
C PHE A 109 10.38 1.35 4.55
N GLU A 110 11.43 0.57 4.33
CA GLU A 110 11.30 -0.75 3.71
C GLU A 110 10.69 -1.78 4.66
N TYR A 111 9.56 -2.33 4.27
CA TYR A 111 8.87 -3.42 4.94
C TYR A 111 9.34 -4.78 4.42
N GLN A 112 9.38 -5.77 5.31
CA GLN A 112 9.66 -7.15 4.94
C GLN A 112 8.35 -7.87 4.63
N PRO A 113 8.14 -8.38 3.42
CA PRO A 113 6.94 -9.13 3.09
C PRO A 113 6.96 -10.51 3.75
N THR A 114 5.78 -10.97 4.17
CA THR A 114 5.59 -12.22 4.90
C THR A 114 6.13 -13.43 4.13
N TYR A 115 5.91 -13.51 2.83
CA TYR A 115 6.29 -14.67 2.02
C TYR A 115 7.80 -14.83 1.84
N GLN A 116 8.60 -13.78 1.99
CA GLN A 116 10.06 -13.89 1.94
C GLN A 116 10.62 -14.66 3.14
N ARG A 117 9.92 -14.65 4.28
CA ARG A 117 10.32 -15.44 5.46
C ARG A 117 9.92 -16.92 5.36
N ILE A 118 8.89 -17.24 4.60
CA ILE A 118 8.38 -18.61 4.45
C ILE A 118 9.22 -19.38 3.44
N HIS A 119 9.84 -18.70 2.48
CA HIS A 119 10.55 -19.30 1.36
C HIS A 119 12.06 -18.94 1.32
N GLY A 120 12.51 -18.20 2.29
CA GLY A 120 13.93 -17.81 2.46
C GLY A 120 14.63 -18.72 3.44
#